data_19a47473a83592ad0e939b9317afc3f9
#
_entry.id   19a47473a83592ad0e939b9317afc3f9
#
_cell.length_a   1.000
_cell.length_b   1.000
_cell.length_c   1.000
_cell.angle_alpha   90.00
_cell.angle_beta   90.00
_cell.angle_gamma   90.00
#
_symmetry.space_group_name_H-M   'P 1'
#
loop_
_entity.id
_entity.type
_entity.pdbx_description
1 polymer ?
#
loop_
_entity_poly.entity_id
_entity_poly.type
_entity_poly.pdbx_seq_one_letter_code
_entity_poly.pdbx_strand_id
1 'polypeptide(L)'
;RATEESLKVINEAKGKSAEILAKARQEADLIIEKAKEEAVKTKDSTDSALRQAGRDFLISLRSEISSLLKGVVRGETSRALTPREMAGMINLLIKEYAKGDSPDKIEVLCSKEDLEKMKGFFLDRLSECIKGGIVMKPCDDITSGFIISFDSGKSHFDFSDQSLADYISSYLNKELAKVFNLK
;
A
#
# COMPACT_ATOMS: atom_id res chain seq x y z
N ARG A 1 32.25 79.68 -37.46
CA ARG A 1 30.91 79.40 -36.86
C ARG A 1 30.36 78.05 -37.36
N ALA A 2 30.22 77.75 -38.64
CA ALA A 2 29.69 76.48 -39.13
C ALA A 2 30.53 75.24 -38.77
N THR A 3 31.83 75.37 -38.74
CA THR A 3 32.79 74.33 -38.36
C THR A 3 32.71 74.01 -36.86
N GLU A 4 32.49 74.99 -36.01
CA GLU A 4 32.33 74.78 -34.56
C GLU A 4 31.00 74.09 -34.17
N GLU A 5 29.95 74.47 -34.88
CA GLU A 5 28.63 73.83 -34.71
C GLU A 5 28.66 72.38 -35.19
N SER A 6 29.31 72.09 -36.30
CA SER A 6 29.49 70.73 -36.81
C SER A 6 30.28 69.87 -35.83
N LEU A 7 31.41 70.37 -35.26
CA LEU A 7 32.17 69.67 -34.22
C LEU A 7 31.38 69.43 -32.97
N LYS A 8 30.52 70.32 -32.54
CA LYS A 8 29.66 70.17 -31.38
C LYS A 8 28.62 69.06 -31.59
N VAL A 9 27.98 69.06 -32.78
CA VAL A 9 27.03 67.99 -33.13
C VAL A 9 27.71 66.62 -33.20
N ILE A 10 28.91 66.54 -33.77
CA ILE A 10 29.66 65.28 -33.84
C ILE A 10 30.06 64.80 -32.44
N ASN A 11 30.46 65.66 -31.54
CA ASN A 11 30.83 65.28 -30.16
C ASN A 11 29.58 64.86 -29.34
N GLU A 12 28.45 65.55 -29.50
CA GLU A 12 27.21 65.13 -28.88
C GLU A 12 26.72 63.78 -29.42
N ALA A 13 26.80 63.54 -30.72
CA ALA A 13 26.46 62.24 -31.31
C ALA A 13 27.37 61.12 -30.81
N LYS A 14 28.66 61.35 -30.70
CA LYS A 14 29.62 60.39 -30.10
C LYS A 14 29.32 60.12 -28.65
N GLY A 15 28.96 61.12 -27.84
CA GLY A 15 28.57 61.00 -26.46
C GLY A 15 27.31 60.14 -26.32
N LYS A 16 26.27 60.44 -27.10
CA LYS A 16 25.04 59.67 -27.11
C LYS A 16 25.27 58.20 -27.55
N SER A 17 26.09 57.99 -28.57
CA SER A 17 26.42 56.65 -29.04
C SER A 17 27.17 55.83 -27.92
N ALA A 18 28.12 56.46 -27.24
CA ALA A 18 28.80 55.82 -26.14
C ALA A 18 27.88 55.47 -24.98
N GLU A 19 26.93 56.34 -24.65
CA GLU A 19 25.89 56.10 -23.63
C GLU A 19 24.96 54.96 -24.01
N ILE A 20 24.49 54.92 -25.26
CA ILE A 20 23.65 53.80 -25.75
C ILE A 20 24.38 52.49 -25.69
N LEU A 21 25.66 52.44 -26.11
CA LEU A 21 26.46 51.23 -26.05
C LEU A 21 26.73 50.78 -24.62
N ALA A 22 26.96 51.72 -23.71
CA ALA A 22 27.13 51.37 -22.29
C ALA A 22 25.85 50.79 -21.69
N LYS A 23 24.71 51.40 -21.95
CA LYS A 23 23.41 50.88 -21.50
C LYS A 23 23.10 49.49 -22.10
N ALA A 24 23.31 49.31 -23.41
CA ALA A 24 23.09 48.04 -24.07
C ALA A 24 23.99 46.92 -23.51
N ARG A 25 25.26 47.23 -23.17
CA ARG A 25 26.13 46.28 -22.51
C ARG A 25 25.64 45.92 -21.11
N GLN A 26 25.27 46.90 -20.32
CA GLN A 26 24.73 46.69 -19.00
C GLN A 26 23.44 45.82 -19.00
N GLU A 27 22.54 46.11 -19.94
CA GLU A 27 21.33 45.31 -20.14
C GLU A 27 21.65 43.87 -20.56
N ALA A 28 22.62 43.68 -21.47
CA ALA A 28 23.06 42.34 -21.89
C ALA A 28 23.67 41.53 -20.71
N ASP A 29 24.50 42.18 -19.89
CA ASP A 29 25.08 41.53 -18.72
C ASP A 29 24.00 41.12 -17.72
N LEU A 30 23.03 41.97 -17.45
CA LEU A 30 21.88 41.67 -16.61
C LEU A 30 21.03 40.51 -17.13
N ILE A 31 20.82 40.44 -18.45
CA ILE A 31 20.08 39.33 -19.07
C ILE A 31 20.86 38.04 -18.92
N ILE A 32 22.16 38.06 -19.15
CA ILE A 32 23.03 36.87 -18.99
C ILE A 32 23.04 36.37 -17.54
N GLU A 33 23.13 37.28 -16.58
CA GLU A 33 23.14 36.93 -15.16
C GLU A 33 21.78 36.31 -14.74
N LYS A 34 20.67 36.92 -15.11
CA LYS A 34 19.34 36.35 -14.86
C LYS A 34 19.16 34.99 -15.53
N ALA A 35 19.62 34.82 -16.77
CA ALA A 35 19.53 33.55 -17.46
C ALA A 35 20.36 32.44 -16.76
N LYS A 36 21.53 32.78 -16.20
CA LYS A 36 22.34 31.86 -15.41
C LYS A 36 21.64 31.47 -14.10
N GLU A 37 21.09 32.44 -13.40
CA GLU A 37 20.32 32.18 -12.17
C GLU A 37 19.11 31.29 -12.43
N GLU A 38 18.34 31.57 -13.48
CA GLU A 38 17.20 30.74 -13.88
C GLU A 38 17.62 29.33 -14.30
N ALA A 39 18.75 29.18 -14.99
CA ALA A 39 19.27 27.87 -15.37
C ALA A 39 19.67 27.04 -14.13
N VAL A 40 20.34 27.63 -13.15
CA VAL A 40 20.67 26.96 -11.88
C VAL A 40 19.40 26.56 -11.12
N LYS A 41 18.48 27.49 -10.96
CA LYS A 41 17.21 27.23 -10.28
C LYS A 41 16.40 26.12 -10.96
N THR A 42 16.35 26.12 -12.29
CA THR A 42 15.67 25.09 -13.09
C THR A 42 16.34 23.74 -12.90
N LYS A 43 17.68 23.69 -12.91
CA LYS A 43 18.44 22.47 -12.66
C LYS A 43 18.13 21.88 -11.27
N ASP A 44 18.23 22.71 -10.23
CA ASP A 44 18.01 22.26 -8.85
C ASP A 44 16.56 21.79 -8.62
N SER A 45 15.61 22.50 -9.21
CA SER A 45 14.18 22.12 -9.18
C SER A 45 13.97 20.80 -9.91
N THR A 46 14.57 20.62 -11.09
CA THR A 46 14.46 19.38 -11.88
C THR A 46 15.10 18.20 -11.15
N ASP A 47 16.28 18.36 -10.58
CA ASP A 47 16.95 17.32 -9.78
C ASP A 47 16.09 16.90 -8.57
N SER A 48 15.50 17.87 -7.90
CA SER A 48 14.59 17.61 -6.78
C SER A 48 13.33 16.87 -7.19
N ALA A 49 12.71 17.30 -8.30
CA ALA A 49 11.54 16.66 -8.86
C ALA A 49 11.83 15.21 -9.32
N LEU A 50 12.99 14.99 -9.97
CA LEU A 50 13.42 13.67 -10.41
C LEU A 50 13.65 12.71 -9.24
N ARG A 51 14.28 13.18 -8.17
CA ARG A 51 14.48 12.42 -6.93
C ARG A 51 13.14 12.08 -6.27
N GLN A 52 12.20 13.03 -6.26
CA GLN A 52 10.86 12.79 -5.72
C GLN A 52 10.12 11.75 -6.56
N ALA A 53 10.10 11.92 -7.88
CA ALA A 53 9.46 10.96 -8.79
C ALA A 53 10.04 9.54 -8.64
N GLY A 54 11.36 9.43 -8.46
CA GLY A 54 12.03 8.15 -8.21
C GLY A 54 11.56 7.49 -6.90
N ARG A 55 11.42 8.27 -5.83
CA ARG A 55 10.88 7.75 -4.55
C ARG A 55 9.43 7.31 -4.69
N ASP A 56 8.60 8.12 -5.32
CA ASP A 56 7.17 7.84 -5.51
C ASP A 56 6.97 6.59 -6.38
N PHE A 57 7.79 6.43 -7.41
CA PHE A 57 7.81 5.22 -8.24
C PHE A 57 8.13 3.97 -7.42
N LEU A 58 9.15 4.00 -6.57
CA LEU A 58 9.51 2.85 -5.72
C LEU A 58 8.41 2.50 -4.71
N ILE A 59 7.75 3.52 -4.13
CA ILE A 59 6.62 3.33 -3.22
C ILE A 59 5.44 2.67 -3.96
N SER A 60 5.10 3.19 -5.13
CA SER A 60 4.03 2.65 -5.97
C SER A 60 4.33 1.20 -6.39
N LEU A 61 5.54 0.93 -6.85
CA LEU A 61 5.97 -0.42 -7.25
C LEU A 61 5.87 -1.42 -6.07
N ARG A 62 6.32 -1.01 -4.88
CA ARG A 62 6.20 -1.84 -3.68
C ARG A 62 4.73 -2.12 -3.34
N SER A 63 3.87 -1.12 -3.43
CA SER A 63 2.43 -1.27 -3.17
C SER A 63 1.81 -2.27 -4.14
N GLU A 64 2.14 -2.17 -5.42
CA GLU A 64 1.65 -3.07 -6.47
C GLU A 64 2.11 -4.51 -6.24
N ILE A 65 3.39 -4.71 -5.96
CA ILE A 65 3.94 -6.04 -5.65
C ILE A 65 3.26 -6.63 -4.40
N SER A 66 3.07 -5.83 -3.35
CA SER A 66 2.39 -6.29 -2.13
C SER A 66 0.94 -6.70 -2.41
N SER A 67 0.23 -5.94 -3.26
CA SER A 67 -1.14 -6.25 -3.68
C SER A 67 -1.22 -7.55 -4.48
N LEU A 68 -0.32 -7.75 -5.44
CA LEU A 68 -0.23 -8.98 -6.22
C LEU A 68 0.06 -10.20 -5.34
N LEU A 69 1.03 -10.09 -4.42
CA LEU A 69 1.36 -11.16 -3.47
C LEU A 69 0.19 -11.49 -2.57
N LYS A 70 -0.52 -10.47 -2.05
CA LYS A 70 -1.72 -10.69 -1.25
C LYS A 70 -2.79 -11.45 -2.03
N GLY A 71 -2.99 -11.12 -3.30
CA GLY A 71 -3.92 -11.83 -4.17
C GLY A 71 -3.54 -13.30 -4.37
N VAL A 72 -2.26 -13.59 -4.60
CA VAL A 72 -1.75 -14.96 -4.73
C VAL A 72 -1.92 -15.74 -3.43
N VAL A 73 -1.49 -15.17 -2.30
CA VAL A 73 -1.63 -15.80 -0.97
C VAL A 73 -3.08 -16.10 -0.67
N ARG A 74 -4.00 -15.16 -0.93
CA ARG A 74 -5.43 -15.37 -0.73
C ARG A 74 -5.96 -16.52 -1.58
N GLY A 75 -5.58 -16.58 -2.85
CA GLY A 75 -5.97 -17.67 -3.75
C GLY A 75 -5.50 -19.04 -3.26
N GLU A 76 -4.25 -19.15 -2.83
CA GLU A 76 -3.70 -20.40 -2.31
C GLU A 76 -4.31 -20.77 -0.94
N THR A 77 -4.55 -19.79 -0.07
CA THR A 77 -5.22 -20.02 1.22
C THR A 77 -6.65 -20.54 1.01
N SER A 78 -7.39 -19.93 0.09
CA SER A 78 -8.76 -20.38 -0.24
C SER A 78 -8.77 -21.83 -0.78
N ARG A 79 -7.79 -22.20 -1.61
CA ARG A 79 -7.66 -23.57 -2.12
C ARG A 79 -7.29 -24.58 -1.04
N ALA A 80 -6.46 -24.18 -0.08
CA ALA A 80 -6.02 -25.03 1.03
C ALA A 80 -7.14 -25.26 2.06
N LEU A 81 -8.05 -24.30 2.23
CA LEU A 81 -9.18 -24.36 3.15
C LEU A 81 -10.34 -25.21 2.58
N THR A 82 -10.05 -26.49 2.32
CA THR A 82 -11.12 -27.42 1.94
C THR A 82 -12.08 -27.65 3.11
N PRO A 83 -13.35 -28.04 2.88
CA PRO A 83 -14.30 -28.37 3.94
C PRO A 83 -13.78 -29.40 4.94
N ARG A 84 -12.97 -30.33 4.50
CA ARG A 84 -12.33 -31.35 5.33
C ARG A 84 -11.25 -30.75 6.24
N GLU A 85 -10.41 -29.87 5.70
CA GLU A 85 -9.36 -29.20 6.47
C GLU A 85 -9.98 -28.23 7.48
N MET A 86 -10.99 -27.48 7.09
CA MET A 86 -11.73 -26.60 8.00
C MET A 86 -12.35 -27.38 9.14
N ALA A 87 -13.00 -28.51 8.87
CA ALA A 87 -13.55 -29.38 9.90
C ALA A 87 -12.45 -29.89 10.86
N GLY A 88 -11.29 -30.25 10.32
CA GLY A 88 -10.12 -30.66 11.12
C GLY A 88 -9.61 -29.54 12.03
N MET A 89 -9.49 -28.32 11.52
CA MET A 89 -9.07 -27.14 12.28
C MET A 89 -10.07 -26.78 13.39
N ILE A 90 -11.36 -26.76 13.07
CA ILE A 90 -12.42 -26.51 14.05
C ILE A 90 -12.36 -27.54 15.19
N ASN A 91 -12.21 -28.82 14.86
CA ASN A 91 -12.06 -29.89 15.84
C ASN A 91 -10.85 -29.67 16.75
N LEU A 92 -9.72 -29.27 16.20
CA LEU A 92 -8.49 -29.01 16.96
C LEU A 92 -8.71 -27.84 17.93
N LEU A 93 -9.27 -26.73 17.43
CA LEU A 93 -9.56 -25.55 18.24
C LEU A 93 -10.52 -25.85 19.39
N ILE A 94 -11.57 -26.60 19.13
CA ILE A 94 -12.54 -27.01 20.15
C ILE A 94 -11.85 -27.87 21.24
N LYS A 95 -11.02 -28.83 20.85
CA LYS A 95 -10.28 -29.68 21.80
C LYS A 95 -9.31 -28.89 22.66
N GLU A 96 -8.60 -27.92 22.05
CA GLU A 96 -7.66 -27.08 22.79
C GLU A 96 -8.39 -26.13 23.76
N TYR A 97 -9.49 -25.54 23.34
CA TYR A 97 -10.28 -24.64 24.19
C TYR A 97 -10.96 -25.38 25.33
N ALA A 98 -11.49 -26.60 25.09
CA ALA A 98 -12.15 -27.44 26.10
C ALA A 98 -11.21 -27.94 27.19
N LYS A 99 -9.88 -27.84 27.03
CA LYS A 99 -8.91 -28.16 28.10
C LYS A 99 -8.91 -27.14 29.26
N GLY A 100 -9.30 -25.86 28.94
CA GLY A 100 -9.32 -24.78 29.94
C GLY A 100 -10.68 -24.60 30.62
N ASP A 101 -11.69 -24.33 29.86
CA ASP A 101 -13.07 -24.12 30.31
C ASP A 101 -14.03 -24.80 29.34
N SER A 102 -15.09 -25.42 29.89
CA SER A 102 -16.15 -25.98 28.99
C SER A 102 -16.92 -24.84 28.35
N PRO A 103 -16.84 -24.66 27.01
CA PRO A 103 -17.53 -23.59 26.35
C PRO A 103 -19.05 -23.73 26.49
N ASP A 104 -19.73 -22.64 26.82
CA ASP A 104 -21.18 -22.61 26.96
C ASP A 104 -21.88 -22.90 25.63
N LYS A 105 -21.41 -22.30 24.56
CA LYS A 105 -21.95 -22.46 23.21
C LYS A 105 -20.89 -22.05 22.18
N ILE A 106 -20.64 -22.91 21.22
CA ILE A 106 -19.73 -22.63 20.12
C ILE A 106 -20.53 -22.20 18.91
N GLU A 107 -20.16 -21.06 18.32
CA GLU A 107 -20.71 -20.58 17.05
C GLU A 107 -19.62 -20.62 15.98
N VAL A 108 -19.96 -21.19 14.81
CA VAL A 108 -19.11 -21.24 13.64
C VAL A 108 -19.84 -20.58 12.47
N LEU A 109 -19.22 -19.56 11.89
CA LEU A 109 -19.70 -18.88 10.70
C LEU A 109 -18.84 -19.29 9.51
N CYS A 110 -19.43 -19.67 8.40
CA CYS A 110 -18.72 -20.03 7.16
C CYS A 110 -19.61 -19.75 5.95
N SER A 111 -19.06 -19.91 4.73
CA SER A 111 -19.87 -19.75 3.54
C SER A 111 -21.00 -20.78 3.50
N LYS A 112 -22.11 -20.44 2.83
CA LYS A 112 -23.27 -21.34 2.70
C LYS A 112 -22.89 -22.65 2.00
N GLU A 113 -22.00 -22.58 1.02
CA GLU A 113 -21.51 -23.74 0.28
C GLU A 113 -20.65 -24.67 1.14
N ASP A 114 -19.74 -24.10 1.92
CA ASP A 114 -18.88 -24.86 2.82
C ASP A 114 -19.68 -25.46 3.98
N LEU A 115 -20.69 -24.74 4.47
CA LEU A 115 -21.57 -25.22 5.50
C LEU A 115 -22.25 -26.54 5.09
N GLU A 116 -22.78 -26.61 3.87
CA GLU A 116 -23.45 -27.81 3.39
C GLU A 116 -22.48 -28.98 3.22
N LYS A 117 -21.29 -28.73 2.71
CA LYS A 117 -20.26 -29.74 2.57
C LYS A 117 -19.72 -30.24 3.91
N MET A 118 -19.59 -29.35 4.89
CA MET A 118 -19.09 -29.69 6.22
C MET A 118 -20.08 -30.47 7.08
N LYS A 119 -21.40 -30.28 6.89
CA LYS A 119 -22.43 -31.04 7.61
C LYS A 119 -22.17 -32.55 7.58
N GLY A 120 -21.69 -33.08 6.46
CA GLY A 120 -21.37 -34.51 6.31
C GLY A 120 -20.15 -34.98 7.14
N PHE A 121 -19.26 -34.07 7.52
CA PHE A 121 -18.04 -34.40 8.27
C PHE A 121 -18.21 -34.24 9.80
N PHE A 122 -19.21 -33.46 10.23
CA PHE A 122 -19.39 -33.13 11.65
C PHE A 122 -20.34 -34.07 12.40
N LEU A 123 -21.25 -34.78 11.70
CA LEU A 123 -22.29 -35.57 12.35
C LEU A 123 -21.78 -36.73 13.20
N ASP A 124 -20.59 -37.26 12.92
CA ASP A 124 -20.13 -38.51 13.56
C ASP A 124 -19.14 -38.30 14.75
N ARG A 125 -18.61 -37.11 15.00
CA ARG A 125 -17.48 -36.98 15.96
C ARG A 125 -17.57 -35.86 17.00
N LEU A 126 -18.47 -34.91 16.89
CA LEU A 126 -18.47 -33.72 17.76
C LEU A 126 -19.60 -33.63 18.76
N SER A 127 -20.65 -34.41 18.61
CA SER A 127 -21.81 -34.45 19.53
C SER A 127 -21.47 -34.97 20.93
N GLU A 128 -20.36 -35.69 21.11
CA GLU A 128 -19.99 -36.28 22.38
C GLU A 128 -19.15 -35.37 23.29
N CYS A 129 -18.55 -34.29 22.76
CA CYS A 129 -17.56 -33.51 23.52
C CYS A 129 -18.05 -32.18 24.08
N ILE A 130 -19.25 -31.68 23.72
CA ILE A 130 -19.68 -30.33 24.07
C ILE A 130 -21.08 -30.32 24.70
N LYS A 131 -21.17 -29.88 25.96
CA LYS A 131 -22.42 -29.76 26.70
C LYS A 131 -23.44 -28.75 26.09
N GLY A 132 -22.93 -27.70 25.42
CA GLY A 132 -23.75 -26.61 24.86
C GLY A 132 -24.07 -26.74 23.38
N GLY A 133 -23.46 -27.70 22.69
CA GLY A 133 -23.61 -27.89 21.24
C GLY A 133 -22.84 -26.88 20.38
N ILE A 134 -22.70 -27.21 19.10
CA ILE A 134 -22.12 -26.35 18.07
C ILE A 134 -23.22 -25.81 17.17
N VAL A 135 -23.26 -24.49 16.98
CA VAL A 135 -24.20 -23.84 16.05
C VAL A 135 -23.40 -23.35 14.85
N MET A 136 -23.68 -23.90 13.69
CA MET A 136 -23.10 -23.46 12.43
C MET A 136 -24.10 -22.54 11.71
N LYS A 137 -23.65 -21.36 11.29
CA LYS A 137 -24.45 -20.37 10.59
C LYS A 137 -23.80 -19.96 9.27
N PRO A 138 -24.59 -19.76 8.20
CA PRO A 138 -24.04 -19.20 6.97
C PRO A 138 -23.72 -17.72 7.16
N CYS A 139 -22.65 -17.27 6.52
CA CYS A 139 -22.24 -15.86 6.45
C CYS A 139 -21.85 -15.52 5.01
N ASP A 140 -22.51 -14.54 4.44
CA ASP A 140 -22.32 -14.15 3.03
C ASP A 140 -21.00 -13.35 2.83
N ASP A 141 -20.43 -12.82 3.91
CA ASP A 141 -19.18 -12.06 3.85
C ASP A 141 -17.92 -12.97 3.78
N ILE A 142 -18.09 -14.27 3.97
CA ILE A 142 -16.99 -15.25 3.95
C ILE A 142 -17.04 -16.00 2.62
N THR A 143 -15.95 -15.87 1.83
CA THR A 143 -15.80 -16.60 0.57
C THR A 143 -15.30 -18.02 0.82
N SER A 144 -14.31 -18.18 1.72
CA SER A 144 -13.73 -19.45 2.14
C SER A 144 -13.19 -19.32 3.55
N GLY A 145 -13.13 -20.42 4.29
CA GLY A 145 -12.72 -20.40 5.68
C GLY A 145 -13.90 -20.27 6.65
N PHE A 146 -13.60 -19.92 7.90
CA PHE A 146 -14.59 -19.84 8.95
C PHE A 146 -14.22 -18.82 10.03
N ILE A 147 -15.22 -18.36 10.76
CA ILE A 147 -15.06 -17.58 12.00
C ILE A 147 -15.65 -18.44 13.13
N ILE A 148 -14.93 -18.56 14.25
CA ILE A 148 -15.37 -19.35 15.42
C ILE A 148 -15.43 -18.46 16.66
N SER A 149 -16.48 -18.68 17.47
CA SER A 149 -16.65 -18.06 18.78
C SER A 149 -16.92 -19.15 19.83
N PHE A 150 -16.32 -19.00 21.02
CA PHE A 150 -16.46 -19.95 22.13
C PHE A 150 -17.31 -19.40 23.29
N ASP A 151 -17.74 -18.14 23.21
CA ASP A 151 -18.41 -17.39 24.26
C ASP A 151 -19.76 -16.79 23.80
N SER A 152 -20.49 -17.53 22.99
CA SER A 152 -21.78 -17.11 22.44
C SER A 152 -21.72 -15.83 21.60
N GLY A 153 -20.61 -15.62 20.89
CA GLY A 153 -20.46 -14.51 19.95
C GLY A 153 -19.87 -13.23 20.54
N LYS A 154 -19.32 -13.26 21.75
CA LYS A 154 -18.66 -12.07 22.35
C LYS A 154 -17.25 -11.85 21.81
N SER A 155 -16.52 -12.94 21.55
CA SER A 155 -15.21 -12.91 20.90
C SER A 155 -15.21 -13.81 19.66
N HIS A 156 -14.48 -13.40 18.63
CA HIS A 156 -14.40 -14.10 17.36
C HIS A 156 -12.94 -14.35 16.98
N PHE A 157 -12.67 -15.56 16.55
CA PHE A 157 -11.41 -15.94 15.92
C PHE A 157 -11.67 -16.13 14.42
N ASP A 158 -11.07 -15.28 13.61
CA ASP A 158 -11.30 -15.23 12.16
C ASP A 158 -10.22 -16.02 11.41
N PHE A 159 -10.61 -17.13 10.82
CA PHE A 159 -9.83 -18.01 9.95
C PHE A 159 -10.35 -17.96 8.51
N SER A 160 -10.93 -16.84 8.08
CA SER A 160 -11.29 -16.64 6.68
C SER A 160 -10.04 -16.54 5.79
N ASP A 161 -10.22 -16.81 4.49
CA ASP A 161 -9.18 -16.66 3.47
C ASP A 161 -8.57 -15.26 3.48
N GLN A 162 -9.39 -14.24 3.75
CA GLN A 162 -8.98 -12.84 3.86
C GLN A 162 -8.07 -12.60 5.07
N SER A 163 -8.51 -13.00 6.26
CA SER A 163 -7.75 -12.79 7.51
C SER A 163 -6.43 -13.56 7.52
N LEU A 164 -6.43 -14.79 7.03
CA LEU A 164 -5.23 -15.59 6.90
C LEU A 164 -4.27 -15.00 5.85
N ALA A 165 -4.79 -14.53 4.72
CA ALA A 165 -3.98 -13.86 3.71
C ALA A 165 -3.38 -12.56 4.25
N ASP A 166 -4.12 -11.76 5.02
CA ASP A 166 -3.62 -10.55 5.66
C ASP A 166 -2.50 -10.85 6.66
N TYR A 167 -2.68 -11.87 7.48
CA TYR A 167 -1.66 -12.33 8.43
C TYR A 167 -0.37 -12.75 7.73
N ILE A 168 -0.45 -13.63 6.73
CA ILE A 168 0.69 -14.11 5.95
C ILE A 168 1.35 -12.97 5.20
N SER A 169 0.55 -12.09 4.57
CA SER A 169 1.06 -10.92 3.83
C SER A 169 1.79 -9.94 4.74
N SER A 170 1.36 -9.79 6.00
CA SER A 170 2.06 -8.95 6.97
C SER A 170 3.48 -9.42 7.25
N TYR A 171 3.69 -10.72 7.27
CA TYR A 171 5.01 -11.35 7.41
C TYR A 171 5.85 -11.17 6.14
N LEU A 172 5.27 -11.45 4.97
CA LEU A 172 5.95 -11.28 3.68
C LEU A 172 6.36 -9.83 3.42
N ASN A 173 5.56 -8.86 3.82
CA ASN A 173 5.89 -7.44 3.68
C ASN A 173 7.14 -7.03 4.45
N LYS A 174 7.43 -7.66 5.59
CA LYS A 174 8.67 -7.44 6.35
C LYS A 174 9.90 -7.96 5.59
N GLU A 175 9.77 -9.10 4.94
CA GLU A 175 10.84 -9.68 4.12
C GLU A 175 11.05 -8.86 2.83
N LEU A 176 9.99 -8.43 2.17
CA LEU A 176 10.06 -7.51 1.02
C LEU A 176 10.76 -6.20 1.37
N ALA A 177 10.49 -5.62 2.54
CA ALA A 177 11.15 -4.39 2.98
C ALA A 177 12.67 -4.56 3.09
N LYS A 178 13.17 -5.74 3.46
CA LYS A 178 14.60 -6.05 3.49
C LYS A 178 15.20 -6.11 2.09
N VAL A 179 14.48 -6.71 1.13
CA VAL A 179 14.95 -6.86 -0.26
C VAL A 179 15.06 -5.50 -0.95
N PHE A 180 14.10 -4.60 -0.72
CA PHE A 180 14.10 -3.28 -1.33
C PHE A 180 15.00 -2.25 -0.61
N ASN A 181 15.69 -2.63 0.47
CA ASN A 181 16.58 -1.74 1.26
C ASN A 181 15.93 -0.38 1.61
N LEU A 182 14.63 -0.34 1.74
CA LEU A 182 13.90 0.85 2.14
C LEU A 182 13.94 0.94 3.67
N LYS A 183 14.98 1.68 4.15
CA LYS A 183 15.01 2.16 5.53
C LYS A 183 14.05 3.31 5.70
#